data_60883d35c2c27d4c4dacc078797f7d42
#
_entry.id   60883d35c2c27d4c4dacc078797f7d42
#
_cell.length_a   1.000
_cell.length_b   1.000
_cell.length_c   1.000
_cell.angle_alpha   90.00
_cell.angle_beta   90.00
_cell.angle_gamma   90.00
#
_symmetry.space_group_name_H-M   'P 1'
#
loop_
_entity.id
_entity.type
_entity.pdbx_description
1 polymer ?
#
loop_
_entity_poly.entity_id
_entity_poly.type
_entity_poly.pdbx_seq_one_letter_code
_entity_poly.pdbx_strand_id
1 'polypeptide(L)'
;KAVMANTADEDRKAACQAWLDTYNDGEANKAATKALVANLEAKVCCDTVADILSKKEYLSKKSVWIFGGDGWAYDIGFGGVDHVLASNKDVNVFVFDTEVYSNTGGQASKASNIGQVAQFAAAGKETKSKALAEMAMTYGYVYVAQIAMGANQLQTMKAIAEAEAHKGPSLIIAYAPCEMHSIKGGMTNCQL
;
A
#
# COMPACT_ATOMS: atom_id res chain seq x y z
N LYS A 1 -6.62 27.01 -7.17
CA LYS A 1 -6.47 28.39 -6.64
C LYS A 1 -6.53 29.43 -7.76
N ALA A 2 -5.75 29.34 -8.84
CA ALA A 2 -5.78 30.33 -9.93
C ALA A 2 -7.18 30.51 -10.55
N VAL A 3 -7.91 29.41 -10.82
CA VAL A 3 -9.29 29.46 -11.32
C VAL A 3 -10.23 30.19 -10.34
N MET A 4 -10.11 29.92 -9.05
CA MET A 4 -10.92 30.60 -8.01
C MET A 4 -10.67 32.10 -7.95
N ALA A 5 -9.44 32.52 -8.09
CA ALA A 5 -9.05 33.93 -8.02
C ALA A 5 -9.57 34.75 -9.25
N ASN A 6 -9.77 34.07 -10.38
CA ASN A 6 -10.06 34.73 -11.67
C ASN A 6 -11.49 34.46 -12.18
N THR A 7 -12.37 33.85 -11.39
CA THR A 7 -13.77 33.60 -11.77
C THR A 7 -14.72 34.40 -10.90
N ALA A 8 -15.79 34.92 -11.50
CA ALA A 8 -16.93 35.50 -10.80
C ALA A 8 -18.03 34.45 -10.53
N ASP A 9 -17.88 33.25 -11.05
CA ASP A 9 -18.85 32.15 -10.93
C ASP A 9 -18.69 31.49 -9.54
N GLU A 10 -19.70 31.71 -8.67
CA GLU A 10 -19.70 31.21 -7.29
C GLU A 10 -19.79 29.68 -7.24
N ASP A 11 -20.52 29.02 -8.15
CA ASP A 11 -20.60 27.57 -8.22
C ASP A 11 -19.22 26.97 -8.57
N ARG A 12 -18.48 27.62 -9.45
CA ARG A 12 -17.11 27.25 -9.81
C ARG A 12 -16.15 27.42 -8.63
N LYS A 13 -16.26 28.52 -7.91
CA LYS A 13 -15.45 28.73 -6.69
C LYS A 13 -15.75 27.65 -5.66
N ALA A 14 -17.03 27.36 -5.41
CA ALA A 14 -17.45 26.33 -4.46
C ALA A 14 -16.93 24.94 -4.87
N ALA A 15 -17.02 24.57 -6.14
CA ALA A 15 -16.49 23.30 -6.64
C ALA A 15 -14.97 23.20 -6.49
N CYS A 16 -14.24 24.26 -6.78
CA CYS A 16 -12.78 24.33 -6.59
C CYS A 16 -12.40 24.23 -5.10
N GLN A 17 -13.16 24.91 -4.22
CA GLN A 17 -12.90 24.88 -2.78
C GLN A 17 -13.17 23.48 -2.23
N ALA A 18 -14.30 22.87 -2.55
CA ALA A 18 -14.64 21.51 -2.14
C ALA A 18 -13.55 20.50 -2.56
N TRP A 19 -12.98 20.66 -3.74
CA TRP A 19 -11.87 19.82 -4.19
C TRP A 19 -10.61 20.05 -3.36
N LEU A 20 -10.27 21.29 -3.03
CA LEU A 20 -9.10 21.61 -2.19
C LEU A 20 -9.25 21.08 -0.77
N ASP A 21 -10.45 21.17 -0.20
CA ASP A 21 -10.72 20.74 1.18
C ASP A 21 -10.69 19.23 1.33
N THR A 22 -10.97 18.49 0.25
CA THR A 22 -11.02 17.03 0.23
C THR A 22 -9.77 16.38 -0.33
N TYR A 23 -8.75 17.14 -0.69
CA TYR A 23 -7.58 16.67 -1.44
C TYR A 23 -6.92 15.41 -0.86
N ASN A 24 -6.90 15.25 0.46
CA ASN A 24 -6.30 14.11 1.16
C ASN A 24 -7.31 13.02 1.58
N ASP A 25 -8.59 13.18 1.22
CA ASP A 25 -9.64 12.21 1.53
C ASP A 25 -10.09 11.52 0.23
N GLY A 26 -9.78 10.22 0.08
CA GLY A 26 -10.01 9.50 -1.17
C GLY A 26 -11.47 9.46 -1.61
N GLU A 27 -12.40 9.19 -0.70
CA GLU A 27 -13.83 9.11 -1.02
C GLU A 27 -14.44 10.49 -1.28
N ALA A 28 -14.22 11.44 -0.38
CA ALA A 28 -14.73 12.81 -0.52
C ALA A 28 -14.11 13.51 -1.74
N ASN A 29 -12.81 13.33 -2.00
CA ASN A 29 -12.12 13.88 -3.16
C ASN A 29 -12.66 13.33 -4.48
N LYS A 30 -13.04 12.06 -4.54
CA LYS A 30 -13.61 11.44 -5.73
C LYS A 30 -14.93 12.12 -6.13
N ALA A 31 -15.80 12.38 -5.17
CA ALA A 31 -17.07 13.09 -5.39
C ALA A 31 -16.82 14.56 -5.80
N ALA A 32 -15.93 15.25 -5.07
CA ALA A 32 -15.57 16.65 -5.36
C ALA A 32 -14.89 16.79 -6.73
N THR A 33 -14.04 15.83 -7.13
CA THR A 33 -13.41 15.81 -8.45
C THR A 33 -14.45 15.68 -9.56
N LYS A 34 -15.44 14.79 -9.40
CA LYS A 34 -16.52 14.62 -10.38
C LYS A 34 -17.32 15.92 -10.55
N ALA A 35 -17.67 16.58 -9.45
CA ALA A 35 -18.39 17.85 -9.47
C ALA A 35 -17.56 18.97 -10.11
N LEU A 36 -16.28 19.07 -9.76
CA LEU A 36 -15.37 20.06 -10.33
C LEU A 36 -15.22 19.87 -11.85
N VAL A 37 -14.95 18.64 -12.30
CA VAL A 37 -14.80 18.35 -13.74
C VAL A 37 -16.08 18.72 -14.50
N ALA A 38 -17.25 18.34 -14.01
CA ALA A 38 -18.52 18.68 -14.65
C ALA A 38 -18.74 20.21 -14.75
N ASN A 39 -18.41 20.97 -13.71
CA ASN A 39 -18.47 22.43 -13.74
C ASN A 39 -17.49 23.04 -14.75
N LEU A 40 -16.26 22.53 -14.82
CA LEU A 40 -15.24 23.04 -15.74
C LEU A 40 -15.56 22.70 -17.22
N GLU A 41 -16.12 21.51 -17.48
CA GLU A 41 -16.53 21.06 -18.81
C GLU A 41 -17.73 21.86 -19.33
N ALA A 42 -18.65 22.27 -18.45
CA ALA A 42 -19.82 23.10 -18.83
C ALA A 42 -19.42 24.44 -19.43
N LYS A 43 -18.29 25.01 -19.05
CA LYS A 43 -17.78 26.27 -19.59
C LYS A 43 -16.27 26.35 -19.49
N VAL A 44 -15.57 26.05 -20.59
CA VAL A 44 -14.12 26.24 -20.73
C VAL A 44 -13.86 27.73 -21.02
N CYS A 45 -13.48 28.49 -20.00
CA CYS A 45 -13.38 29.95 -20.08
C CYS A 45 -11.95 30.49 -20.34
N CYS A 46 -10.93 29.67 -20.17
CA CYS A 46 -9.54 30.09 -20.32
C CYS A 46 -8.58 28.89 -20.43
N ASP A 47 -7.34 29.15 -20.83
CA ASP A 47 -6.30 28.15 -21.01
C ASP A 47 -6.01 27.36 -19.72
N THR A 48 -6.09 27.99 -18.55
CA THR A 48 -5.93 27.31 -17.26
C THR A 48 -7.00 26.23 -17.04
N VAL A 49 -8.24 26.49 -17.41
CA VAL A 49 -9.33 25.50 -17.31
C VAL A 49 -9.13 24.39 -18.34
N ALA A 50 -8.71 24.72 -19.56
CA ALA A 50 -8.38 23.74 -20.57
C ALA A 50 -7.22 22.84 -20.15
N ASP A 51 -6.16 23.39 -19.55
CA ASP A 51 -5.02 22.61 -19.01
C ASP A 51 -5.45 21.68 -17.88
N ILE A 52 -6.28 22.14 -16.94
CA ILE A 52 -6.83 21.28 -15.87
C ILE A 52 -7.64 20.12 -16.46
N LEU A 53 -8.51 20.40 -17.44
CA LEU A 53 -9.34 19.38 -18.07
C LEU A 53 -8.52 18.37 -18.88
N SER A 54 -7.41 18.78 -19.50
CA SER A 54 -6.48 17.87 -20.18
C SER A 54 -5.83 16.87 -19.23
N LYS A 55 -5.80 17.19 -17.93
CA LYS A 55 -5.20 16.39 -16.85
C LYS A 55 -6.25 15.85 -15.86
N LYS A 56 -7.54 15.81 -16.25
CA LYS A 56 -8.64 15.46 -15.35
C LYS A 56 -8.50 14.09 -14.70
N GLU A 57 -7.84 13.15 -15.34
CA GLU A 57 -7.56 11.82 -14.80
C GLU A 57 -6.67 11.82 -13.55
N TYR A 58 -5.89 12.89 -13.33
CA TYR A 58 -4.99 13.06 -12.18
C TYR A 58 -5.61 13.87 -11.04
N LEU A 59 -6.84 14.35 -11.17
CA LEU A 59 -7.48 15.19 -10.16
C LEU A 59 -7.97 14.40 -8.93
N SER A 60 -8.37 13.15 -9.11
CA SER A 60 -8.73 12.29 -7.98
C SER A 60 -7.50 11.84 -7.22
N LYS A 61 -7.59 11.83 -5.88
CA LYS A 61 -6.55 11.26 -5.04
C LYS A 61 -6.26 9.81 -5.49
N LYS A 62 -5.00 9.51 -5.71
CA LYS A 62 -4.53 8.16 -6.08
C LYS A 62 -4.15 7.38 -4.83
N SER A 63 -4.47 6.11 -4.84
CA SER A 63 -3.94 5.14 -3.91
C SER A 63 -2.58 4.64 -4.41
N VAL A 64 -1.60 4.57 -3.53
CA VAL A 64 -0.23 4.13 -3.88
C VAL A 64 0.08 2.85 -3.11
N TRP A 65 0.34 1.78 -3.85
CA TRP A 65 0.68 0.48 -3.29
C TRP A 65 2.04 0.00 -3.80
N ILE A 66 2.86 -0.51 -2.89
CA ILE A 66 4.13 -1.16 -3.17
C ILE A 66 3.99 -2.63 -2.80
N PHE A 67 4.22 -3.52 -3.76
CA PHE A 67 4.17 -4.97 -3.55
C PHE A 67 5.57 -5.57 -3.66
N GLY A 68 5.90 -6.49 -2.76
CA GLY A 68 7.16 -7.22 -2.82
C GLY A 68 7.18 -8.45 -1.92
N GLY A 69 8.18 -9.32 -2.11
CA GLY A 69 8.37 -10.52 -1.31
C GLY A 69 9.19 -10.25 -0.04
N ASP A 70 9.29 -11.28 0.80
CA ASP A 70 10.06 -11.24 2.04
C ASP A 70 11.55 -11.00 1.82
N GLY A 71 12.16 -11.61 0.82
CA GLY A 71 13.56 -11.36 0.49
C GLY A 71 13.86 -9.90 0.17
N TRP A 72 12.91 -9.20 -0.46
CA TRP A 72 13.00 -7.75 -0.62
C TRP A 72 12.79 -7.02 0.71
N ALA A 73 11.67 -7.25 1.39
CA ALA A 73 11.27 -6.45 2.54
C ALA A 73 12.14 -6.69 3.79
N TYR A 74 12.56 -7.93 4.02
CA TYR A 74 13.34 -8.30 5.20
C TYR A 74 14.85 -8.18 5.00
N ASP A 75 15.33 -8.27 3.74
CA ASP A 75 16.76 -8.34 3.40
C ASP A 75 17.21 -7.19 2.52
N ILE A 76 17.23 -7.40 1.18
CA ILE A 76 17.94 -6.53 0.24
C ILE A 76 17.28 -5.15 0.09
N GLY A 77 15.98 -5.03 0.28
CA GLY A 77 15.22 -3.78 0.17
C GLY A 77 14.81 -3.18 1.51
N PHE A 78 15.20 -3.78 2.64
CA PHE A 78 14.76 -3.32 3.97
C PHE A 78 15.02 -1.83 4.21
N GLY A 79 16.18 -1.32 3.86
CA GLY A 79 16.48 0.11 4.03
C GLY A 79 15.54 1.02 3.22
N GLY A 80 15.07 0.58 2.05
CA GLY A 80 14.07 1.30 1.27
C GLY A 80 12.68 1.23 1.90
N VAL A 81 12.29 0.07 2.42
CA VAL A 81 11.01 -0.11 3.16
C VAL A 81 11.01 0.79 4.39
N ASP A 82 12.07 0.75 5.19
CA ASP A 82 12.24 1.58 6.37
C ASP A 82 12.12 3.07 6.02
N HIS A 83 12.79 3.54 4.96
CA HIS A 83 12.72 4.91 4.49
C HIS A 83 11.29 5.32 4.08
N VAL A 84 10.55 4.45 3.37
CA VAL A 84 9.16 4.71 2.99
C VAL A 84 8.28 4.86 4.23
N LEU A 85 8.40 3.95 5.20
CA LEU A 85 7.65 4.02 6.46
C LEU A 85 8.00 5.28 7.26
N ALA A 86 9.29 5.62 7.33
CA ALA A 86 9.77 6.83 8.01
C ALA A 86 9.29 8.13 7.36
N SER A 87 8.95 8.11 6.07
CA SER A 87 8.56 9.32 5.32
C SER A 87 7.21 9.92 5.73
N ASN A 88 6.40 9.17 6.45
CA ASN A 88 5.01 9.50 6.81
C ASN A 88 4.14 9.91 5.59
N LYS A 89 4.44 9.33 4.41
CA LYS A 89 3.63 9.51 3.20
C LYS A 89 2.54 8.47 3.14
N ASP A 90 1.44 8.81 2.51
CA ASP A 90 0.30 7.93 2.29
C ASP A 90 0.63 6.89 1.20
N VAL A 91 1.27 5.82 1.63
CA VAL A 91 1.74 4.71 0.80
C VAL A 91 1.50 3.39 1.52
N ASN A 92 0.87 2.45 0.86
CA ASN A 92 0.61 1.12 1.37
C ASN A 92 1.72 0.16 0.90
N VAL A 93 2.41 -0.47 1.82
CA VAL A 93 3.42 -1.50 1.56
C VAL A 93 2.81 -2.86 1.83
N PHE A 94 2.79 -3.73 0.83
CA PHE A 94 2.25 -5.08 0.93
C PHE A 94 3.36 -6.10 0.69
N VAL A 95 3.67 -6.89 1.71
CA VAL A 95 4.74 -7.89 1.69
C VAL A 95 4.11 -9.28 1.57
N PHE A 96 4.44 -10.00 0.49
CA PHE A 96 4.17 -11.42 0.40
C PHE A 96 5.24 -12.18 1.18
N ASP A 97 4.90 -12.58 2.41
CA ASP A 97 5.82 -13.32 3.28
C ASP A 97 5.75 -14.81 2.96
N THR A 98 6.64 -15.23 2.08
CA THR A 98 6.79 -16.62 1.68
C THR A 98 7.84 -17.36 2.52
N GLU A 99 8.47 -16.69 3.49
CA GLU A 99 9.49 -17.19 4.41
C GLU A 99 10.78 -17.70 3.71
N VAL A 100 10.88 -17.55 2.39
CA VAL A 100 12.07 -17.90 1.58
C VAL A 100 12.16 -17.00 0.35
N TYR A 101 13.31 -16.92 -0.28
CA TYR A 101 13.45 -16.34 -1.62
C TYR A 101 12.78 -17.26 -2.65
N SER A 102 11.48 -17.10 -2.90
CA SER A 102 10.70 -17.99 -3.76
C SER A 102 11.15 -17.98 -5.21
N ASN A 103 11.37 -16.80 -5.79
CA ASN A 103 11.67 -16.62 -7.22
C ASN A 103 13.07 -17.07 -7.62
N THR A 104 14.00 -17.24 -6.68
CA THR A 104 15.39 -17.64 -6.95
C THR A 104 15.69 -19.09 -6.57
N GLY A 105 14.76 -19.80 -5.93
CA GLY A 105 14.87 -21.22 -5.66
C GLY A 105 14.81 -21.64 -4.20
N GLY A 106 14.16 -20.86 -3.33
CA GLY A 106 13.89 -21.27 -1.96
C GLY A 106 15.04 -21.08 -0.97
N GLN A 107 15.87 -20.05 -1.17
CA GLN A 107 16.93 -19.71 -0.21
C GLN A 107 16.33 -19.12 1.07
N ALA A 108 16.99 -19.38 2.20
CA ALA A 108 16.62 -18.79 3.47
C ALA A 108 16.69 -17.24 3.41
N SER A 109 15.64 -16.58 3.87
CA SER A 109 15.57 -15.13 4.06
C SER A 109 15.61 -14.77 5.55
N LYS A 110 15.61 -13.49 5.87
CA LYS A 110 15.42 -13.05 7.27
C LYS A 110 13.98 -13.26 7.78
N ALA A 111 13.03 -13.57 6.90
CA ALA A 111 11.70 -14.00 7.26
C ALA A 111 11.62 -15.47 7.67
N SER A 112 12.54 -16.31 7.19
CA SER A 112 12.56 -17.75 7.51
C SER A 112 12.65 -17.98 9.02
N ASN A 113 11.89 -18.94 9.51
CA ASN A 113 11.83 -19.25 10.93
C ASN A 113 13.08 -19.97 11.43
N ILE A 114 13.33 -19.89 12.74
CA ILE A 114 14.41 -20.67 13.37
C ILE A 114 14.17 -22.17 13.17
N GLY A 115 15.19 -22.91 12.80
CA GLY A 115 15.12 -24.34 12.51
C GLY A 115 14.56 -24.68 11.12
N GLN A 116 14.06 -23.71 10.36
CA GLN A 116 13.53 -23.94 9.02
C GLN A 116 14.65 -24.36 8.06
N VAL A 117 14.42 -25.48 7.39
CA VAL A 117 15.32 -25.98 6.33
C VAL A 117 15.00 -25.28 5.02
N ALA A 118 16.01 -24.70 4.38
CA ALA A 118 15.90 -24.00 3.11
C ALA A 118 17.25 -24.05 2.39
N GLN A 119 17.34 -23.59 1.14
CA GLN A 119 18.62 -23.41 0.47
C GLN A 119 19.51 -22.47 1.31
N PHE A 120 20.77 -22.80 1.45
CA PHE A 120 21.79 -22.18 2.32
C PHE A 120 21.50 -22.31 3.83
N ALA A 121 20.49 -23.10 4.21
CA ALA A 121 20.18 -23.44 5.59
C ALA A 121 19.78 -24.93 5.69
N ALA A 122 20.64 -25.84 5.15
CA ALA A 122 20.35 -27.27 5.07
C ALA A 122 20.24 -27.96 6.46
N ALA A 123 20.94 -27.43 7.46
CA ALA A 123 20.86 -27.89 8.86
C ALA A 123 19.76 -27.15 9.67
N GLY A 124 18.98 -26.33 9.03
CA GLY A 124 18.03 -25.42 9.65
C GLY A 124 18.61 -24.04 9.94
N LYS A 125 17.78 -23.01 9.80
CA LYS A 125 18.19 -21.63 10.09
C LYS A 125 18.48 -21.45 11.59
N GLU A 126 19.65 -20.93 11.92
CA GLU A 126 20.13 -20.80 13.30
C GLU A 126 19.54 -19.58 14.03
N THR A 127 19.10 -18.57 13.28
CA THR A 127 18.59 -17.30 13.83
C THR A 127 17.09 -17.19 13.70
N LYS A 128 16.47 -16.43 14.62
CA LYS A 128 15.03 -16.08 14.52
C LYS A 128 14.74 -15.23 13.28
N SER A 129 13.50 -15.28 12.82
CA SER A 129 13.00 -14.36 11.82
C SER A 129 13.11 -12.90 12.33
N LYS A 130 13.32 -11.99 11.39
CA LYS A 130 13.31 -10.55 11.66
C LYS A 130 11.89 -10.10 12.03
N ALA A 131 11.76 -9.40 13.13
CA ALA A 131 10.48 -8.88 13.61
C ALA A 131 10.07 -7.61 12.85
N LEU A 132 9.77 -7.74 11.54
CA LEU A 132 9.49 -6.60 10.66
C LEU A 132 8.26 -5.80 11.10
N ALA A 133 7.19 -6.49 11.54
CA ALA A 133 5.99 -5.84 12.04
C ALA A 133 6.28 -4.97 13.26
N GLU A 134 6.97 -5.53 14.25
CA GLU A 134 7.32 -4.83 15.49
C GLU A 134 8.24 -3.65 15.22
N MET A 135 9.20 -3.80 14.29
CA MET A 135 10.07 -2.69 13.87
C MET A 135 9.24 -1.55 13.26
N ALA A 136 8.29 -1.87 12.38
CA ALA A 136 7.40 -0.85 11.81
C ALA A 136 6.50 -0.18 12.86
N MET A 137 6.03 -0.93 13.85
CA MET A 137 5.23 -0.39 14.96
C MET A 137 6.00 0.64 15.80
N THR A 138 7.33 0.61 15.84
CA THR A 138 8.13 1.57 16.59
C THR A 138 8.00 3.01 16.10
N TYR A 139 7.56 3.21 14.85
CA TYR A 139 7.26 4.55 14.32
C TYR A 139 6.04 5.20 14.96
N GLY A 140 5.12 4.42 15.54
CA GLY A 140 3.94 4.91 16.25
C GLY A 140 2.80 5.45 15.37
N TYR A 141 3.05 5.78 14.11
CA TYR A 141 2.07 6.29 13.14
C TYR A 141 1.84 5.37 11.94
N VAL A 142 2.60 4.29 11.82
CA VAL A 142 2.44 3.28 10.74
C VAL A 142 1.29 2.36 11.09
N TYR A 143 0.34 2.17 10.17
CA TYR A 143 -0.63 1.09 10.27
C TYR A 143 0.06 -0.24 9.96
N VAL A 144 -0.04 -1.23 10.85
CA VAL A 144 0.61 -2.54 10.66
C VAL A 144 -0.41 -3.64 10.81
N ALA A 145 -0.46 -4.55 9.84
CA ALA A 145 -1.29 -5.74 9.89
C ALA A 145 -0.54 -6.98 9.41
N GLN A 146 -0.82 -8.12 10.03
CA GLN A 146 -0.43 -9.44 9.53
C GLN A 146 -1.69 -10.20 9.13
N ILE A 147 -1.68 -10.79 7.94
CA ILE A 147 -2.84 -11.48 7.37
C ILE A 147 -2.44 -12.85 6.81
N ALA A 148 -3.41 -13.77 6.79
CA ALA A 148 -3.35 -15.02 6.05
C ALA A 148 -4.70 -15.23 5.38
N MET A 149 -4.78 -14.97 4.08
CA MET A 149 -6.05 -14.96 3.34
C MET A 149 -6.79 -16.29 3.41
N GLY A 150 -6.08 -17.42 3.34
CA GLY A 150 -6.68 -18.74 3.43
C GLY A 150 -7.24 -19.05 4.81
N ALA A 151 -6.67 -18.50 5.88
CA ALA A 151 -7.14 -18.67 7.24
C ALA A 151 -8.36 -17.77 7.55
N ASN A 152 -8.33 -16.51 7.10
CA ASN A 152 -9.42 -15.56 7.37
C ASN A 152 -9.53 -14.47 6.29
N GLN A 153 -10.42 -14.69 5.32
CA GLN A 153 -10.67 -13.74 4.24
C GLN A 153 -11.26 -12.41 4.73
N LEU A 154 -12.14 -12.46 5.73
CA LEU A 154 -12.76 -11.23 6.26
C LEU A 154 -11.72 -10.33 6.94
N GLN A 155 -10.81 -10.90 7.72
CA GLN A 155 -9.70 -10.17 8.33
C GLN A 155 -8.79 -9.57 7.26
N THR A 156 -8.51 -10.30 6.19
CA THR A 156 -7.71 -9.82 5.06
C THR A 156 -8.35 -8.60 4.40
N MET A 157 -9.64 -8.68 4.06
CA MET A 157 -10.38 -7.56 3.45
C MET A 157 -10.43 -6.35 4.37
N LYS A 158 -10.66 -6.56 5.67
CA LYS A 158 -10.67 -5.50 6.67
C LYS A 158 -9.32 -4.81 6.76
N ALA A 159 -8.22 -5.55 6.85
CA ALA A 159 -6.87 -5.00 6.92
C ALA A 159 -6.53 -4.15 5.69
N ILE A 160 -6.90 -4.59 4.47
CA ILE A 160 -6.70 -3.83 3.24
C ILE A 160 -7.52 -2.53 3.26
N ALA A 161 -8.79 -2.61 3.67
CA ALA A 161 -9.65 -1.43 3.75
C ALA A 161 -9.16 -0.41 4.81
N GLU A 162 -8.69 -0.89 5.96
CA GLU A 162 -8.12 -0.05 7.01
C GLU A 162 -6.80 0.60 6.57
N ALA A 163 -5.93 -0.15 5.86
CA ALA A 163 -4.70 0.40 5.31
C ALA A 163 -4.98 1.52 4.28
N GLU A 164 -5.97 1.32 3.40
CA GLU A 164 -6.38 2.33 2.42
C GLU A 164 -7.01 3.58 3.06
N ALA A 165 -7.72 3.40 4.18
CA ALA A 165 -8.32 4.50 4.93
C ALA A 165 -7.32 5.25 5.82
N HIS A 166 -6.19 4.64 6.16
CA HIS A 166 -5.16 5.22 7.00
C HIS A 166 -4.49 6.41 6.32
N LYS A 167 -4.33 7.51 7.04
CA LYS A 167 -3.64 8.72 6.54
C LYS A 167 -2.17 8.67 6.96
N GLY A 168 -1.38 7.96 6.20
CA GLY A 168 0.03 7.71 6.46
C GLY A 168 0.49 6.40 5.85
N PRO A 169 1.71 5.95 6.14
CA PRO A 169 2.22 4.70 5.60
C PRO A 169 1.56 3.50 6.29
N SER A 170 1.30 2.47 5.51
CA SER A 170 0.77 1.20 6.00
C SER A 170 1.72 0.06 5.62
N LEU A 171 1.83 -0.94 6.48
CA LEU A 171 2.56 -2.18 6.22
C LEU A 171 1.61 -3.36 6.44
N ILE A 172 1.34 -4.11 5.38
CA ILE A 172 0.62 -5.39 5.45
C ILE A 172 1.62 -6.50 5.16
N ILE A 173 1.75 -7.45 6.09
CA ILE A 173 2.55 -8.66 5.92
C ILE A 173 1.57 -9.81 5.69
N ALA A 174 1.56 -10.33 4.47
CA ALA A 174 0.65 -11.40 4.06
C ALA A 174 1.39 -12.72 4.04
N TYR A 175 1.05 -13.63 4.93
CA TYR A 175 1.56 -14.99 4.87
C TYR A 175 1.11 -15.67 3.58
N ALA A 176 2.06 -16.03 2.74
CA ALA A 176 1.86 -16.61 1.43
C ALA A 176 2.79 -17.82 1.26
N PRO A 177 2.37 -19.03 1.67
CA PRO A 177 3.22 -20.22 1.62
C PRO A 177 3.75 -20.47 0.22
N CYS A 178 4.98 -20.96 0.11
CA CYS A 178 5.67 -21.24 -1.14
C CYS A 178 5.79 -22.74 -1.38
N GLU A 179 5.62 -23.20 -2.61
CA GLU A 179 5.82 -24.59 -3.01
C GLU A 179 7.25 -25.11 -2.71
N MET A 180 8.24 -24.21 -2.66
CA MET A 180 9.63 -24.54 -2.32
C MET A 180 9.81 -25.08 -0.89
N HIS A 181 8.80 -24.94 -0.03
CA HIS A 181 8.77 -25.60 1.29
C HIS A 181 8.44 -27.10 1.23
N SER A 182 8.15 -27.66 0.06
CA SER A 182 7.79 -29.09 -0.11
C SER A 182 6.64 -29.55 0.79
N ILE A 183 5.60 -28.74 0.89
CA ILE A 183 4.47 -28.94 1.82
C ILE A 183 3.59 -30.10 1.37
N LYS A 184 3.49 -31.15 2.20
CA LYS A 184 2.57 -32.27 1.94
C LYS A 184 1.10 -31.82 2.02
N GLY A 185 0.31 -32.16 1.01
CA GLY A 185 -1.11 -31.77 0.93
C GLY A 185 -1.34 -30.40 0.29
N GLY A 186 -0.29 -29.74 -0.18
CA GLY A 186 -0.34 -28.46 -0.89
C GLY A 186 -0.39 -27.25 0.02
N MET A 187 -0.20 -26.09 -0.59
CA MET A 187 -0.07 -24.82 0.12
C MET A 187 -1.34 -24.36 0.83
N THR A 188 -2.51 -24.81 0.38
CA THR A 188 -3.79 -24.50 1.03
C THR A 188 -3.81 -24.93 2.50
N ASN A 189 -3.23 -26.10 2.81
CA ASN A 189 -3.19 -26.61 4.18
C ASN A 189 -2.29 -25.79 5.13
N CYS A 190 -1.47 -24.91 4.61
CA CYS A 190 -0.60 -24.06 5.44
C CYS A 190 -1.31 -22.81 5.96
N GLN A 191 -2.48 -22.49 5.42
CA GLN A 191 -3.25 -21.29 5.81
C GLN A 191 -4.49 -21.65 6.62
N LEU A 192 -4.77 -22.94 6.79
CA LEU A 192 -5.84 -23.45 7.62
C LEU A 192 -5.34 -23.79 9.03
#